data_edb1bf0db89f4f4aa5b170030275517d
#
_entry.id   edb1bf0db89f4f4aa5b170030275517d
#
_cell.length_a   1.000
_cell.length_b   1.000
_cell.length_c   1.000
_cell.angle_alpha   90.00
_cell.angle_beta   90.00
_cell.angle_gamma   90.00
#
_symmetry.space_group_name_H-M   'P 1'
#
loop_
_entity.id
_entity.type
_entity.pdbx_description
1 polymer ?
#
loop_
_entity_poly.entity_id
_entity_poly.type
_entity_poly.pdbx_seq_one_letter_code
_entity_poly.pdbx_strand_id
1 'polypeptide(L)'
;MDEWPIHCFKAYDIRGHAYGDGTGDLTPKFAYRLGRAMATYLECNTFAVGRDIRNSSPALTSELMRGLVDGGVRVLNLGIVSTGCVYHACWTLPVDGGVMVTASHLPMPTHNGFKMCRGTLPLAGEEIQELKDVFLSGDFREGEGEIADNGFDKFDPA
;
A
#
# COMPACT_ATOMS: atom_id res chain seq x y z
N MET A 1 10.17 13.24 18.44
CA MET A 1 10.42 12.92 17.05
C MET A 1 10.31 11.42 16.86
N ASP A 2 9.42 11.01 15.96
CA ASP A 2 9.24 9.56 15.73
C ASP A 2 10.41 9.00 14.94
N GLU A 3 10.94 7.87 15.40
CA GLU A 3 11.89 7.11 14.62
C GLU A 3 11.12 6.10 13.77
N TRP A 4 11.24 6.24 12.45
CA TRP A 4 10.56 5.33 11.54
C TRP A 4 11.51 4.20 11.13
N PRO A 5 10.97 2.97 10.95
CA PRO A 5 11.79 1.81 10.58
C PRO A 5 12.19 1.85 9.09
N ILE A 6 13.08 2.76 8.74
CA ILE A 6 13.48 2.98 7.33
C ILE A 6 14.17 1.77 6.72
N HIS A 7 14.69 0.86 7.54
CA HIS A 7 15.29 -0.39 7.04
C HIS A 7 14.28 -1.30 6.34
N CYS A 8 12.97 -1.04 6.53
CA CYS A 8 11.91 -1.82 5.88
C CYS A 8 11.75 -1.46 4.41
N PHE A 9 12.27 -0.32 3.95
CA PHE A 9 12.25 0.06 2.54
C PHE A 9 13.38 -0.69 1.82
N LYS A 10 13.00 -1.76 1.12
CA LYS A 10 13.93 -2.67 0.46
C LYS A 10 14.11 -2.31 -1.02
N ALA A 11 14.79 -3.18 -1.78
CA ALA A 11 15.06 -2.95 -3.19
C ALA A 11 13.81 -3.08 -4.07
N TYR A 12 12.86 -3.93 -3.69
CA TYR A 12 11.70 -4.25 -4.52
C TYR A 12 10.36 -4.07 -3.81
N ASP A 13 10.36 -3.87 -2.50
CA ASP A 13 9.13 -3.69 -1.71
C ASP A 13 9.47 -3.09 -0.35
N ILE A 14 8.43 -2.97 0.47
CA ILE A 14 8.56 -2.61 1.88
C ILE A 14 8.17 -3.85 2.68
N ARG A 15 9.06 -4.34 3.54
CA ARG A 15 8.81 -5.53 4.36
C ARG A 15 9.39 -5.37 5.75
N GLY A 16 8.72 -5.94 6.74
CA GLY A 16 9.21 -5.90 8.11
C GLY A 16 8.33 -6.69 9.06
N HIS A 17 8.67 -6.63 10.33
CA HIS A 17 7.87 -7.26 11.37
C HIS A 17 6.55 -6.51 11.52
N ALA A 18 5.47 -7.26 11.58
CA ALA A 18 4.13 -6.73 11.78
C ALA A 18 3.29 -7.80 12.47
N TYR A 19 2.76 -7.47 13.63
CA TYR A 19 2.00 -8.41 14.44
C TYR A 19 0.51 -8.05 14.42
N GLY A 20 -0.33 -9.05 14.67
CA GLY A 20 -1.78 -8.87 14.63
C GLY A 20 -2.32 -7.87 15.65
N ASP A 21 -1.55 -7.58 16.70
CA ASP A 21 -1.92 -6.59 17.73
C ASP A 21 -1.54 -5.15 17.34
N GLY A 22 -0.98 -4.95 16.16
CA GLY A 22 -0.59 -3.63 15.66
C GLY A 22 0.81 -3.19 16.06
N THR A 23 1.60 -4.07 16.69
CA THR A 23 2.99 -3.77 17.04
C THR A 23 3.94 -4.24 15.94
N GLY A 24 5.23 -3.94 16.09
CA GLY A 24 6.29 -4.29 15.16
C GLY A 24 6.80 -3.05 14.42
N ASP A 25 7.50 -3.29 13.33
CA ASP A 25 8.03 -2.21 12.48
C ASP A 25 6.91 -1.57 11.65
N LEU A 26 6.09 -2.41 11.04
CA LEU A 26 4.98 -1.97 10.20
C LEU A 26 3.72 -1.91 11.06
N THR A 27 3.45 -0.72 11.57
CA THR A 27 2.28 -0.45 12.41
C THR A 27 1.17 0.19 11.58
N PRO A 28 -0.07 0.23 12.08
CA PRO A 28 -1.12 1.01 11.42
C PRO A 28 -0.73 2.47 11.20
N LYS A 29 -0.02 3.07 12.15
CA LYS A 29 0.47 4.44 12.03
C LYS A 29 1.46 4.58 10.86
N PHE A 30 2.36 3.61 10.71
CA PHE A 30 3.27 3.54 9.57
C PHE A 30 2.49 3.45 8.26
N ALA A 31 1.49 2.57 8.21
CA ALA A 31 0.69 2.36 7.00
C ALA A 31 -0.06 3.62 6.58
N TYR A 32 -0.64 4.36 7.53
CA TYR A 32 -1.29 5.63 7.23
C TYR A 32 -0.32 6.62 6.61
N ARG A 33 0.86 6.77 7.24
CA ARG A 33 1.88 7.70 6.73
C ARG A 33 2.38 7.26 5.35
N LEU A 34 2.53 5.95 5.15
CA LEU A 34 2.92 5.42 3.85
C LEU A 34 1.87 5.76 2.78
N GLY A 35 0.59 5.64 3.09
CA GLY A 35 -0.48 6.03 2.18
C GLY A 35 -0.39 7.51 1.79
N ARG A 36 -0.12 8.39 2.76
CA ARG A 36 0.08 9.81 2.49
C ARG A 36 1.28 10.05 1.59
N ALA A 37 2.39 9.36 1.85
CA ALA A 37 3.61 9.47 1.05
C ALA A 37 3.39 8.94 -0.37
N MET A 38 2.69 7.83 -0.52
CA MET A 38 2.38 7.25 -1.82
C MET A 38 1.53 8.19 -2.67
N ALA A 39 0.48 8.77 -2.09
CA ALA A 39 -0.37 9.72 -2.79
C ALA A 39 0.45 10.90 -3.33
N THR A 40 1.40 11.37 -2.54
CA THR A 40 2.25 12.49 -2.88
C THR A 40 3.29 12.14 -3.95
N TYR A 41 4.03 11.06 -3.71
CA TYR A 41 5.14 10.66 -4.58
C TYR A 41 4.65 10.18 -5.95
N LEU A 42 3.61 9.35 -5.94
CA LEU A 42 3.09 8.77 -7.19
C LEU A 42 2.16 9.72 -7.95
N GLU A 43 1.74 10.80 -7.30
CA GLU A 43 0.80 11.78 -7.89
C GLU A 43 -0.43 11.09 -8.46
N CYS A 44 -0.88 10.01 -7.82
CA CYS A 44 -1.98 9.21 -8.33
C CYS A 44 -3.34 9.81 -7.96
N ASN A 45 -4.32 9.54 -8.82
CA ASN A 45 -5.72 9.94 -8.60
C ASN A 45 -6.57 8.73 -8.22
N THR A 46 -6.30 7.58 -8.80
CA THR A 46 -7.03 6.33 -8.54
C THR A 46 -6.02 5.20 -8.35
N PHE A 47 -6.20 4.39 -7.31
CA PHE A 47 -5.24 3.38 -6.92
C PHE A 47 -5.95 2.14 -6.41
N ALA A 48 -5.50 0.95 -6.86
CA ALA A 48 -6.06 -0.32 -6.42
C ALA A 48 -5.32 -0.81 -5.18
N VAL A 49 -6.07 -1.34 -4.21
CA VAL A 49 -5.50 -1.87 -2.96
C VAL A 49 -6.06 -3.25 -2.69
N GLY A 50 -5.17 -4.23 -2.52
CA GLY A 50 -5.54 -5.58 -2.14
C GLY A 50 -4.69 -6.05 -0.96
N ARG A 51 -5.12 -7.13 -0.32
CA ARG A 51 -4.40 -7.71 0.81
C ARG A 51 -4.52 -9.22 0.88
N ASP A 52 -3.61 -9.82 1.62
CA ASP A 52 -3.67 -11.24 1.93
C ASP A 52 -4.40 -11.48 3.28
N ILE A 53 -4.33 -12.71 3.77
CA ILE A 53 -5.04 -13.14 4.98
C ILE A 53 -4.25 -13.01 6.27
N ARG A 54 -3.08 -12.36 6.25
CA ARG A 54 -2.26 -12.19 7.46
C ARG A 54 -3.04 -11.43 8.53
N ASN A 55 -2.80 -11.76 9.80
CA ASN A 55 -3.52 -11.11 10.92
C ASN A 55 -3.30 -9.59 10.97
N SER A 56 -2.15 -9.11 10.52
CA SER A 56 -1.85 -7.68 10.48
C SER A 56 -2.42 -6.98 9.25
N SER A 57 -2.80 -7.71 8.20
CA SER A 57 -3.22 -7.12 6.93
C SER A 57 -4.47 -6.25 7.03
N PRO A 58 -5.53 -6.61 7.75
CA PRO A 58 -6.72 -5.74 7.82
C PRO A 58 -6.42 -4.34 8.35
N ALA A 59 -5.71 -4.23 9.47
CA ALA A 59 -5.42 -2.94 10.07
C ALA A 59 -4.46 -2.12 9.21
N LEU A 60 -3.42 -2.75 8.68
CA LEU A 60 -2.47 -2.06 7.80
C LEU A 60 -3.15 -1.56 6.54
N THR A 61 -3.99 -2.39 5.93
CA THR A 61 -4.70 -2.03 4.70
C THR A 61 -5.68 -0.88 4.95
N SER A 62 -6.45 -0.95 6.03
CA SER A 62 -7.40 0.09 6.39
C SER A 62 -6.71 1.45 6.55
N GLU A 63 -5.60 1.49 7.25
CA GLU A 63 -4.87 2.74 7.49
C GLU A 63 -4.12 3.22 6.26
N LEU A 64 -3.60 2.30 5.45
CA LEU A 64 -3.01 2.66 4.16
C LEU A 64 -4.04 3.36 3.27
N MET A 65 -5.24 2.78 3.16
CA MET A 65 -6.31 3.36 2.36
C MET A 65 -6.72 4.74 2.90
N ARG A 66 -6.79 4.89 4.23
CA ARG A 66 -7.13 6.18 4.84
C ARG A 66 -6.09 7.23 4.50
N GLY A 67 -4.81 6.87 4.52
CA GLY A 67 -3.73 7.77 4.12
C GLY A 67 -3.83 8.18 2.66
N LEU A 68 -4.14 7.24 1.78
CA LEU A 68 -4.34 7.54 0.36
C LEU A 68 -5.52 8.49 0.16
N VAL A 69 -6.62 8.25 0.84
CA VAL A 69 -7.83 9.09 0.77
C VAL A 69 -7.53 10.51 1.25
N ASP A 70 -6.81 10.65 2.35
CA ASP A 70 -6.43 11.96 2.89
C ASP A 70 -5.44 12.69 1.97
N GLY A 71 -4.81 11.99 1.06
CA GLY A 71 -3.98 12.55 -0.01
C GLY A 71 -4.73 12.80 -1.32
N GLY A 72 -6.04 12.61 -1.33
CA GLY A 72 -6.88 12.89 -2.49
C GLY A 72 -7.04 11.75 -3.48
N VAL A 73 -6.72 10.52 -3.08
CA VAL A 73 -6.77 9.36 -3.97
C VAL A 73 -8.13 8.66 -3.86
N ARG A 74 -8.68 8.30 -5.01
CA ARG A 74 -9.81 7.38 -5.07
C ARG A 74 -9.27 5.96 -5.02
N VAL A 75 -9.58 5.24 -3.94
CA VAL A 75 -9.09 3.90 -3.70
C VAL A 75 -10.13 2.88 -4.17
N LEU A 76 -9.70 1.94 -5.01
CA LEU A 76 -10.50 0.77 -5.36
C LEU A 76 -10.07 -0.36 -4.41
N ASN A 77 -10.92 -0.67 -3.45
CA ASN A 77 -10.64 -1.72 -2.47
C ASN A 77 -11.00 -3.08 -3.07
N LEU A 78 -9.97 -3.84 -3.42
CA LEU A 78 -10.13 -5.18 -3.99
C LEU A 78 -10.39 -6.25 -2.92
N GLY A 79 -10.12 -5.95 -1.66
CA GLY A 79 -10.32 -6.89 -0.57
C GLY A 79 -9.22 -7.95 -0.50
N ILE A 80 -9.61 -9.15 -0.09
CA ILE A 80 -8.68 -10.29 0.00
C ILE A 80 -8.52 -10.89 -1.39
N VAL A 81 -7.33 -10.72 -1.96
CA VAL A 81 -7.01 -11.18 -3.32
C VAL A 81 -5.58 -11.68 -3.35
N SER A 82 -5.17 -12.28 -4.47
CA SER A 82 -3.79 -12.64 -4.70
C SER A 82 -3.00 -11.43 -5.23
N THR A 83 -1.69 -11.51 -5.15
CA THR A 83 -0.81 -10.49 -5.75
C THR A 83 -1.08 -10.37 -7.25
N GLY A 84 -1.32 -11.49 -7.92
CA GLY A 84 -1.66 -11.51 -9.35
C GLY A 84 -2.93 -10.72 -9.67
N CYS A 85 -3.92 -10.74 -8.78
CA CYS A 85 -5.16 -9.96 -8.96
C CYS A 85 -4.88 -8.47 -8.94
N VAL A 86 -4.00 -8.00 -8.05
CA VAL A 86 -3.64 -6.57 -8.01
C VAL A 86 -2.93 -6.18 -9.30
N TYR A 87 -1.97 -6.97 -9.78
CA TYR A 87 -1.31 -6.71 -11.05
C TYR A 87 -2.30 -6.69 -12.21
N HIS A 88 -3.22 -7.66 -12.23
CA HIS A 88 -4.25 -7.71 -13.27
C HIS A 88 -5.14 -6.48 -13.23
N ALA A 89 -5.52 -6.00 -12.03
CA ALA A 89 -6.29 -4.78 -11.87
C ALA A 89 -5.56 -3.57 -12.44
N CYS A 90 -4.24 -3.49 -12.24
CA CYS A 90 -3.43 -2.41 -12.80
C CYS A 90 -3.42 -2.42 -14.34
N TRP A 91 -3.59 -3.59 -14.95
CA TRP A 91 -3.65 -3.71 -16.41
C TRP A 91 -5.05 -3.41 -16.99
N THR A 92 -6.10 -3.72 -16.24
CA THR A 92 -7.47 -3.76 -16.79
C THR A 92 -8.40 -2.68 -16.24
N LEU A 93 -8.10 -2.11 -15.08
CA LEU A 93 -8.92 -1.06 -14.48
C LEU A 93 -8.31 0.32 -14.72
N PRO A 94 -9.12 1.38 -14.70
CA PRO A 94 -8.62 2.74 -14.88
C PRO A 94 -7.96 3.27 -13.61
N VAL A 95 -6.84 2.66 -13.22
CA VAL A 95 -6.08 3.02 -12.03
C VAL A 95 -4.68 3.48 -12.42
N ASP A 96 -4.09 4.32 -11.60
CA ASP A 96 -2.73 4.82 -11.80
C ASP A 96 -1.67 3.88 -11.24
N GLY A 97 -2.09 2.85 -10.53
CA GLY A 97 -1.23 1.85 -9.94
C GLY A 97 -1.97 1.06 -8.90
N GLY A 98 -1.23 0.31 -8.11
CA GLY A 98 -1.83 -0.51 -7.05
C GLY A 98 -0.82 -0.93 -6.00
N VAL A 99 -1.33 -1.45 -4.91
CA VAL A 99 -0.52 -2.00 -3.83
C VAL A 99 -1.14 -3.28 -3.31
N MET A 100 -0.30 -4.26 -3.06
CA MET A 100 -0.68 -5.52 -2.40
C MET A 100 -0.04 -5.54 -1.02
N VAL A 101 -0.89 -5.69 0.01
CA VAL A 101 -0.42 -5.79 1.39
C VAL A 101 -0.13 -7.26 1.67
N THR A 102 1.15 -7.61 1.61
CA THR A 102 1.65 -8.99 1.77
C THR A 102 3.16 -8.99 1.97
N ALA A 103 3.67 -10.01 2.64
CA ALA A 103 5.10 -10.26 2.74
C ALA A 103 5.51 -11.53 1.99
N SER A 104 4.67 -12.00 1.06
CA SER A 104 4.94 -13.17 0.19
C SER A 104 5.28 -14.43 1.00
N HIS A 105 6.56 -14.84 1.05
CA HIS A 105 7.01 -16.08 1.67
C HIS A 105 7.42 -15.93 3.12
N LEU A 106 7.46 -14.72 3.67
CA LEU A 106 7.86 -14.51 5.06
C LEU A 106 6.77 -15.02 6.01
N PRO A 107 7.13 -15.41 7.24
CA PRO A 107 6.18 -16.00 8.18
C PRO A 107 4.95 -15.12 8.41
N MET A 108 3.77 -15.70 8.26
CA MET A 108 2.50 -14.98 8.33
C MET A 108 2.24 -14.29 9.68
N PRO A 109 2.52 -14.95 10.84
CA PRO A 109 2.18 -14.30 12.10
C PRO A 109 3.07 -13.13 12.49
N THR A 110 4.24 -12.98 11.86
CA THR A 110 5.26 -12.03 12.31
C THR A 110 5.67 -11.00 11.29
N HIS A 111 5.31 -11.18 10.03
CA HIS A 111 5.77 -10.30 8.94
C HIS A 111 4.62 -9.81 8.09
N ASN A 112 4.83 -8.65 7.47
CA ASN A 112 3.95 -8.13 6.42
C ASN A 112 4.76 -7.21 5.51
N GLY A 113 4.10 -6.61 4.56
CA GLY A 113 4.77 -5.71 3.63
C GLY A 113 3.82 -5.08 2.63
N PHE A 114 4.41 -4.28 1.75
CA PHE A 114 3.68 -3.56 0.72
C PHE A 114 4.42 -3.72 -0.60
N LYS A 115 3.75 -4.28 -1.60
CA LYS A 115 4.26 -4.40 -2.98
C LYS A 115 3.47 -3.43 -3.85
N MET A 116 4.18 -2.51 -4.47
CA MET A 116 3.57 -1.37 -5.14
C MET A 116 3.85 -1.38 -6.64
N CYS A 117 2.87 -0.89 -7.41
CA CYS A 117 3.02 -0.66 -8.84
C CYS A 117 2.70 0.79 -9.17
N ARG A 118 3.48 1.37 -10.06
CA ARG A 118 3.14 2.62 -10.74
C ARG A 118 2.67 2.25 -12.14
N GLY A 119 1.41 2.55 -12.46
CA GLY A 119 0.83 2.07 -13.70
C GLY A 119 0.84 0.54 -13.69
N THR A 120 1.51 -0.05 -14.67
CA THR A 120 1.62 -1.51 -14.81
C THR A 120 2.98 -2.05 -14.40
N LEU A 121 3.88 -1.19 -13.91
CA LEU A 121 5.26 -1.57 -13.57
C LEU A 121 5.48 -1.57 -12.06
N PRO A 122 6.14 -2.61 -11.52
CA PRO A 122 6.51 -2.61 -10.10
C PRO A 122 7.45 -1.45 -9.76
N LEU A 123 7.25 -0.86 -8.58
CA LEU A 123 8.22 0.06 -8.01
C LEU A 123 9.45 -0.72 -7.57
N ALA A 124 10.63 -0.21 -7.90
CA ALA A 124 11.88 -0.89 -7.53
C ALA A 124 13.02 0.11 -7.43
N GLY A 125 14.09 -0.31 -6.77
CA GLY A 125 15.34 0.41 -6.71
C GLY A 125 15.19 1.83 -6.20
N GLU A 126 15.58 2.79 -7.03
CA GLU A 126 15.59 4.19 -6.64
C GLU A 126 14.21 4.74 -6.32
N GLU A 127 13.15 4.23 -6.96
CA GLU A 127 11.80 4.71 -6.71
C GLU A 127 11.37 4.44 -5.28
N ILE A 128 11.74 3.29 -4.72
CA ILE A 128 11.42 2.97 -3.33
C ILE A 128 12.20 3.88 -2.38
N GLN A 129 13.45 4.20 -2.72
CA GLN A 129 14.25 5.12 -1.91
C GLN A 129 13.72 6.56 -2.00
N GLU A 130 13.25 6.98 -3.17
CA GLU A 130 12.62 8.28 -3.34
C GLU A 130 11.32 8.37 -2.54
N LEU A 131 10.51 7.30 -2.56
CA LEU A 131 9.31 7.20 -1.74
C LEU A 131 9.64 7.30 -0.25
N LYS A 132 10.71 6.64 0.18
CA LYS A 132 11.19 6.73 1.57
C LYS A 132 11.51 8.18 1.93
N ASP A 133 12.18 8.92 1.04
CA ASP A 133 12.53 10.30 1.29
C ASP A 133 11.26 11.17 1.45
N VAL A 134 10.25 10.96 0.62
CA VAL A 134 8.97 11.65 0.76
C VAL A 134 8.28 11.26 2.08
N PHE A 135 8.31 9.97 2.41
CA PHE A 135 7.76 9.47 3.67
C PHE A 135 8.38 10.17 4.88
N LEU A 136 9.70 10.35 4.86
CA LEU A 136 10.41 11.00 5.95
C LEU A 136 10.18 12.51 6.00
N SER A 137 9.97 13.14 4.85
CA SER A 137 9.79 14.59 4.76
C SER A 137 8.55 15.08 5.51
N GLY A 138 7.48 14.30 5.47
CA GLY A 138 6.20 14.72 6.05
C GLY A 138 5.46 15.75 5.22
N ASP A 139 6.00 16.18 4.09
CA ASP A 139 5.36 17.14 3.19
C ASP A 139 4.43 16.40 2.24
N PHE A 140 3.18 16.24 2.65
CA PHE A 140 2.21 15.43 1.92
C PHE A 140 1.14 16.29 1.26
N ARG A 141 0.75 15.85 0.05
CA ARG A 141 -0.40 16.41 -0.67
C ARG A 141 -1.65 16.24 0.18
N GLU A 142 -2.43 17.30 0.31
CA GLU A 142 -3.73 17.27 0.98
C GLU A 142 -4.83 17.04 -0.05
N GLY A 143 -5.88 16.34 0.35
CA GLY A 143 -7.02 16.12 -0.51
C GLY A 143 -8.10 15.33 0.18
N GLU A 144 -9.19 15.14 -0.53
CA GLU A 144 -10.33 14.35 -0.08
C GLU A 144 -10.67 13.34 -1.15
N GLY A 145 -10.16 12.13 -1.00
CA GLY A 145 -10.49 11.02 -1.88
C GLY A 145 -11.68 10.23 -1.35
N GLU A 146 -11.83 9.04 -1.86
CA GLU A 146 -12.89 8.13 -1.43
C GLU A 146 -12.43 6.68 -1.56
N ILE A 147 -13.08 5.79 -0.83
CA ILE A 147 -12.86 4.36 -0.96
C ILE A 147 -14.07 3.78 -1.68
N ALA A 148 -13.82 3.17 -2.83
CA ALA A 148 -14.83 2.43 -3.56
C ALA A 148 -14.68 0.96 -3.17
N ASP A 149 -15.49 0.53 -2.22
CA ASP A 149 -15.59 -0.88 -1.88
C ASP A 149 -16.25 -1.62 -3.05
N ASN A 150 -16.07 -2.94 -3.11
CA ASN A 150 -16.57 -3.76 -4.21
C ASN A 150 -15.89 -3.46 -5.56
N GLY A 151 -14.69 -2.88 -5.51
CA GLY A 151 -13.88 -2.75 -6.73
C GLY A 151 -13.69 -4.10 -7.41
N PHE A 152 -13.65 -5.16 -6.61
CA PHE A 152 -13.52 -6.53 -7.11
C PHE A 152 -14.77 -6.97 -7.89
N ASP A 153 -15.96 -6.51 -7.50
CA ASP A 153 -17.20 -6.84 -8.23
C ASP A 153 -17.22 -6.21 -9.62
N LYS A 154 -16.53 -5.09 -9.78
CA LYS A 154 -16.39 -4.41 -11.08
C LYS A 154 -15.19 -4.94 -11.87
N PHE A 155 -14.36 -5.71 -11.22
CA PHE A 155 -13.20 -6.35 -11.78
C PHE A 155 -13.49 -7.84 -11.85
N ASP A 156 -13.87 -8.32 -13.03
CA ASP A 156 -14.16 -9.74 -13.27
C ASP A 156 -12.93 -10.43 -13.80
N PRO A 157 -12.24 -11.24 -12.98
CA PRO A 157 -11.04 -11.95 -13.42
C PRO A 157 -11.33 -13.21 -14.24
N ALA A 158 -12.59 -13.59 -14.36
CA ALA A 158 -12.96 -14.83 -15.04
C ALA A 158 -12.90 -14.70 -16.57
#